data_e409eada164cf6fe76889fd3b3146993
#
_entry.id   e409eada164cf6fe76889fd3b3146993
#
_cell.length_a   1.000
_cell.length_b   1.000
_cell.length_c   1.000
_cell.angle_alpha   90.00
_cell.angle_beta   90.00
_cell.angle_gamma   90.00
#
_symmetry.space_group_name_H-M   'P 1'
#
loop_
_entity.id
_entity.type
_entity.pdbx_description
1 polymer ?
#
loop_
_entity_poly.entity_id
_entity_poly.type
_entity_poly.pdbx_seq_one_letter_code
_entity_poly.pdbx_strand_id
1 'polypeptide(L)'
;MYPCSNPELVAAVSAAGGIGVLQPISLTYVHGHDFREGIRLMHELSGGKPLGMNALIEASSKTYRERMERWVDIALEEGVRFFVTSLGKPGWVVERVHAVGGLVYHDVTERKWADKGADSGVDGLIAVNRRAGGHAGGRSARELFDELADVGLPLICAGGIGDERAFVEALEIGYAGVQMGTRFIATEECRASQPYKQAILDAGEDDIVHTERITGVPVAVIRTPYIERMGLEAGPLARWMLRGRRRKHWMRTIYALRSLWQLKKASLDESGSKDYWQAGKSVAGIHAIEPAGEIVRRFAAAGRSISESPFPAVERPRDLRPGAG
;
A
#
# COMPACT_ATOMS: atom_id res chain seq x y z
N MET A 1 -0.22 4.52 1.72
CA MET A 1 0.82 5.15 0.89
C MET A 1 1.36 6.39 1.61
N TYR A 2 2.37 6.21 2.47
CA TYR A 2 2.97 7.32 3.21
C TYR A 2 4.01 8.05 2.34
N PRO A 3 4.03 9.38 2.29
CA PRO A 3 3.14 10.36 2.94
C PRO A 3 1.99 10.87 2.05
N CYS A 4 1.74 10.27 0.91
CA CYS A 4 0.94 10.82 -0.19
C CYS A 4 -0.57 10.53 -0.11
N SER A 5 -1.08 9.82 0.92
CA SER A 5 -2.52 9.56 1.06
C SER A 5 -3.22 10.71 1.79
N ASN A 6 -3.48 11.79 1.08
CA ASN A 6 -4.27 12.91 1.57
C ASN A 6 -5.79 12.64 1.38
N PRO A 7 -6.65 13.32 2.13
CA PRO A 7 -8.09 13.08 2.12
C PRO A 7 -8.75 13.16 0.75
N GLU A 8 -8.38 14.14 -0.06
CA GLU A 8 -8.95 14.36 -1.39
C GLU A 8 -8.67 13.18 -2.32
N LEU A 9 -7.43 12.65 -2.30
CA LEU A 9 -7.05 11.49 -3.10
C LEU A 9 -7.83 10.24 -2.67
N VAL A 10 -7.87 9.97 -1.35
CA VAL A 10 -8.58 8.81 -0.81
C VAL A 10 -10.06 8.86 -1.17
N ALA A 11 -10.69 10.03 -1.01
CA ALA A 11 -12.09 10.24 -1.33
C ALA A 11 -12.38 10.12 -2.84
N ALA A 12 -11.53 10.68 -3.71
CA ALA A 12 -11.71 10.60 -5.16
C ALA A 12 -11.67 9.16 -5.69
N VAL A 13 -10.79 8.33 -5.15
CA VAL A 13 -10.75 6.90 -5.47
C VAL A 13 -12.05 6.20 -5.07
N SER A 14 -12.55 6.45 -3.85
CA SER A 14 -13.79 5.85 -3.36
C SER A 14 -15.03 6.35 -4.11
N ALA A 15 -15.10 7.65 -4.40
CA ALA A 15 -16.19 8.25 -5.18
C ALA A 15 -16.32 7.63 -6.58
N ALA A 16 -15.20 7.19 -7.17
CA ALA A 16 -15.17 6.57 -8.48
C ALA A 16 -15.46 5.05 -8.48
N GLY A 17 -15.69 4.44 -7.31
CA GLY A 17 -16.02 3.01 -7.16
C GLY A 17 -14.84 2.09 -6.84
N GLY A 18 -13.67 2.65 -6.54
CA GLY A 18 -12.58 1.94 -5.90
C GLY A 18 -12.72 1.91 -4.37
N ILE A 19 -11.69 1.46 -3.68
CA ILE A 19 -11.58 1.61 -2.22
C ILE A 19 -10.35 2.47 -1.93
N GLY A 20 -10.58 3.73 -1.59
CA GLY A 20 -9.53 4.63 -1.13
C GLY A 20 -9.07 4.22 0.27
N VAL A 21 -7.77 3.94 0.43
CA VAL A 21 -7.21 3.47 1.70
C VAL A 21 -6.44 4.59 2.39
N LEU A 22 -7.00 5.08 3.49
CA LEU A 22 -6.34 6.08 4.33
C LEU A 22 -5.16 5.47 5.10
N GLN A 23 -4.12 6.27 5.32
CA GLN A 23 -2.99 5.91 6.16
C GLN A 23 -2.96 6.88 7.36
N PRO A 24 -3.16 6.40 8.61
CA PRO A 24 -3.37 7.27 9.78
C PRO A 24 -2.27 8.30 10.03
N ILE A 25 -0.98 7.91 9.85
CA ILE A 25 0.14 8.83 10.04
C ILE A 25 0.17 9.89 8.93
N SER A 26 -0.21 9.54 7.68
CA SER A 26 -0.34 10.54 6.62
C SER A 26 -1.43 11.55 6.97
N LEU A 27 -2.60 11.08 7.35
CA LEU A 27 -3.74 11.94 7.70
C LEU A 27 -3.40 12.91 8.83
N THR A 28 -2.83 12.40 9.93
CA THR A 28 -2.61 13.21 11.14
C THR A 28 -1.29 13.98 11.11
N TYR A 29 -0.16 13.28 10.92
CA TYR A 29 1.16 13.89 11.01
C TYR A 29 1.57 14.67 9.77
N VAL A 30 1.19 14.21 8.56
CA VAL A 30 1.58 14.88 7.31
C VAL A 30 0.62 15.98 6.94
N HIS A 31 -0.69 15.65 6.92
CA HIS A 31 -1.73 16.57 6.45
C HIS A 31 -2.42 17.35 7.58
N GLY A 32 -2.08 17.08 8.85
CA GLY A 32 -2.46 17.90 10.00
C GLY A 32 -3.91 17.81 10.44
N HIS A 33 -4.66 16.81 9.98
CA HIS A 33 -6.05 16.61 10.39
C HIS A 33 -6.13 15.91 11.76
N ASP A 34 -7.16 16.26 12.55
CA ASP A 34 -7.65 15.34 13.56
C ASP A 34 -8.11 14.05 12.87
N PHE A 35 -7.90 12.91 13.51
CA PHE A 35 -8.11 11.64 12.83
C PHE A 35 -9.59 11.38 12.50
N ARG A 36 -10.50 11.70 13.44
CA ARG A 36 -11.94 11.55 13.26
C ARG A 36 -12.49 12.53 12.23
N GLU A 37 -12.12 13.78 12.34
CA GLU A 37 -12.54 14.82 11.40
C GLU A 37 -12.02 14.54 9.98
N GLY A 38 -10.82 14.01 9.85
CA GLY A 38 -10.28 13.61 8.56
C GLY A 38 -11.06 12.46 7.90
N ILE A 39 -11.56 11.49 8.67
CA ILE A 39 -12.42 10.42 8.14
C ILE A 39 -13.76 10.99 7.70
N ARG A 40 -14.38 11.88 8.51
CA ARG A 40 -15.64 12.54 8.15
C ARG A 40 -15.52 13.37 6.88
N LEU A 41 -14.45 14.13 6.75
CA LEU A 41 -14.13 14.86 5.52
C LEU A 41 -14.03 13.91 4.31
N MET A 42 -13.36 12.76 4.43
CA MET A 42 -13.27 11.79 3.35
C MET A 42 -14.65 11.19 3.01
N HIS A 43 -15.50 10.92 3.99
CA HIS A 43 -16.88 10.47 3.74
C HIS A 43 -17.70 11.52 3.01
N GLU A 44 -17.59 12.79 3.40
CA GLU A 44 -18.25 13.89 2.72
C GLU A 44 -17.79 13.99 1.26
N LEU A 45 -16.48 14.09 1.04
CA LEU A 45 -15.89 14.21 -0.30
C LEU A 45 -16.16 12.99 -1.20
N SER A 46 -16.27 11.78 -0.63
CA SER A 46 -16.56 10.56 -1.39
C SER A 46 -18.07 10.34 -1.65
N GLY A 47 -18.94 11.18 -1.10
CA GLY A 47 -20.40 10.98 -1.14
C GLY A 47 -20.84 9.74 -0.35
N GLY A 48 -20.19 9.45 0.78
CA GLY A 48 -20.50 8.32 1.65
C GLY A 48 -20.06 6.95 1.09
N LYS A 49 -19.20 6.92 0.07
CA LYS A 49 -18.67 5.68 -0.50
C LYS A 49 -17.70 4.97 0.47
N PRO A 50 -17.54 3.64 0.37
CA PRO A 50 -16.67 2.88 1.26
C PRO A 50 -15.23 3.39 1.27
N LEU A 51 -14.67 3.51 2.46
CA LEU A 51 -13.27 3.84 2.71
C LEU A 51 -12.56 2.63 3.32
N GLY A 52 -11.26 2.54 3.07
CA GLY A 52 -10.37 1.60 3.74
C GLY A 52 -9.36 2.30 4.65
N MET A 53 -8.80 1.55 5.60
CA MET A 53 -7.73 2.03 6.48
C MET A 53 -6.54 1.06 6.48
N ASN A 54 -5.33 1.60 6.37
CA ASN A 54 -4.10 0.84 6.61
C ASN A 54 -3.77 0.82 8.11
N ALA A 55 -3.77 -0.37 8.71
CA ALA A 55 -3.40 -0.61 10.10
C ALA A 55 -2.03 -1.32 10.15
N LEU A 56 -0.96 -0.54 10.25
CA LEU A 56 0.40 -1.08 10.39
C LEU A 56 0.60 -1.68 11.78
N ILE A 57 0.93 -2.99 11.84
CA ILE A 57 1.09 -3.71 13.11
C ILE A 57 2.56 -3.71 13.53
N GLU A 58 2.93 -2.74 14.34
CA GLU A 58 4.30 -2.59 14.87
C GLU A 58 4.33 -2.95 16.36
N ALA A 59 5.03 -4.05 16.66
CA ALA A 59 5.12 -4.57 18.04
C ALA A 59 6.23 -3.94 18.87
N SER A 60 7.15 -3.17 18.26
CA SER A 60 8.34 -2.64 18.93
C SER A 60 8.06 -1.44 19.83
N SER A 61 6.94 -0.73 19.63
CA SER A 61 6.56 0.45 20.39
C SER A 61 5.16 0.31 21.00
N LYS A 62 5.10 0.26 22.33
CA LYS A 62 3.83 0.21 23.06
C LYS A 62 2.94 1.42 22.75
N THR A 63 3.52 2.63 22.77
CA THR A 63 2.79 3.88 22.47
C THR A 63 2.23 3.90 21.04
N TYR A 64 2.98 3.36 20.07
CA TYR A 64 2.50 3.27 18.68
C TYR A 64 1.33 2.30 18.59
N ARG A 65 1.42 1.14 19.24
CA ARG A 65 0.35 0.14 19.27
C ARG A 65 -0.94 0.69 19.88
N GLU A 66 -0.85 1.31 21.07
CA GLU A 66 -2.01 1.93 21.73
C GLU A 66 -2.66 3.04 20.88
N ARG A 67 -1.85 3.79 20.12
CA ARG A 67 -2.36 4.77 19.17
C ARG A 67 -3.06 4.12 17.99
N MET A 68 -2.49 3.05 17.43
CA MET A 68 -3.10 2.32 16.32
C MET A 68 -4.42 1.67 16.74
N GLU A 69 -4.47 1.10 17.94
CA GLU A 69 -5.71 0.55 18.50
C GLU A 69 -6.82 1.61 18.58
N ARG A 70 -6.51 2.81 19.11
CA ARG A 70 -7.47 3.93 19.13
C ARG A 70 -7.89 4.38 17.73
N TRP A 71 -6.97 4.43 16.78
CA TRP A 71 -7.31 4.78 15.40
C TRP A 71 -8.20 3.74 14.71
N VAL A 72 -7.98 2.45 14.98
CA VAL A 72 -8.88 1.39 14.50
C VAL A 72 -10.27 1.56 15.10
N ASP A 73 -10.38 1.78 16.41
CA ASP A 73 -11.67 1.99 17.08
C ASP A 73 -12.42 3.20 16.50
N ILE A 74 -11.75 4.35 16.36
CA ILE A 74 -12.36 5.55 15.74
C ILE A 74 -12.78 5.26 14.29
N ALA A 75 -11.96 4.58 13.50
CA ALA A 75 -12.32 4.27 12.12
C ALA A 75 -13.57 3.37 12.03
N LEU A 76 -13.69 2.39 12.91
CA LEU A 76 -14.87 1.54 13.00
C LEU A 76 -16.12 2.32 13.41
N GLU A 77 -16.01 3.24 14.39
CA GLU A 77 -17.09 4.15 14.82
C GLU A 77 -17.56 5.06 13.68
N GLU A 78 -16.61 5.55 12.86
CA GLU A 78 -16.91 6.41 11.68
C GLU A 78 -17.28 5.59 10.43
N GLY A 79 -17.54 4.29 10.54
CA GLY A 79 -18.09 3.48 9.45
C GLY A 79 -17.08 2.86 8.49
N VAL A 80 -15.78 2.94 8.73
CA VAL A 80 -14.79 2.22 7.94
C VAL A 80 -14.94 0.71 8.17
N ARG A 81 -15.00 -0.08 7.08
CA ARG A 81 -15.23 -1.54 7.14
C ARG A 81 -14.19 -2.36 6.37
N PHE A 82 -13.27 -1.73 5.68
CA PHE A 82 -12.19 -2.41 4.97
C PHE A 82 -10.84 -2.01 5.58
N PHE A 83 -10.07 -3.00 6.02
CA PHE A 83 -8.77 -2.77 6.66
C PHE A 83 -7.68 -3.52 5.92
N VAL A 84 -6.56 -2.82 5.67
CA VAL A 84 -5.33 -3.42 5.18
C VAL A 84 -4.35 -3.47 6.34
N THR A 85 -3.84 -4.65 6.66
CA THR A 85 -2.84 -4.83 7.70
C THR A 85 -1.50 -5.23 7.10
N SER A 86 -0.42 -4.80 7.71
CA SER A 86 0.94 -5.19 7.31
C SER A 86 1.84 -5.37 8.51
N LEU A 87 2.87 -6.18 8.37
CA LEU A 87 3.75 -6.64 9.45
C LEU A 87 2.98 -7.42 10.54
N GLY A 88 3.64 -7.80 11.61
CA GLY A 88 3.07 -8.40 12.83
C GLY A 88 2.05 -9.53 12.64
N LYS A 89 1.16 -9.67 13.63
CA LYS A 89 0.01 -10.60 13.63
C LYS A 89 -1.29 -9.79 13.62
N PRO A 90 -2.15 -9.93 12.60
CA PRO A 90 -3.35 -9.10 12.44
C PRO A 90 -4.52 -9.47 13.36
N GLY A 91 -4.47 -10.56 14.14
CA GLY A 91 -5.60 -11.13 14.86
C GLY A 91 -6.43 -10.13 15.69
N TRP A 92 -5.78 -9.19 16.41
CA TRP A 92 -6.51 -8.18 17.18
C TRP A 92 -7.27 -7.17 16.31
N VAL A 93 -6.80 -6.90 15.07
CA VAL A 93 -7.54 -6.08 14.10
C VAL A 93 -8.71 -6.89 13.55
N VAL A 94 -8.46 -8.14 13.17
CA VAL A 94 -9.48 -9.07 12.67
C VAL A 94 -10.65 -9.16 13.63
N GLU A 95 -10.40 -9.45 14.92
CA GLU A 95 -11.42 -9.55 15.96
C GLU A 95 -12.32 -8.29 16.02
N ARG A 96 -11.71 -7.09 16.07
CA ARG A 96 -12.47 -5.83 16.14
C ARG A 96 -13.26 -5.53 14.88
N VAL A 97 -12.67 -5.77 13.72
CA VAL A 97 -13.28 -5.48 12.41
C VAL A 97 -14.42 -6.45 12.13
N HIS A 98 -14.24 -7.74 12.41
CA HIS A 98 -15.28 -8.77 12.24
C HIS A 98 -16.47 -8.55 13.18
N ALA A 99 -16.26 -8.03 14.41
CA ALA A 99 -17.33 -7.71 15.33
C ALA A 99 -18.39 -6.74 14.76
N VAL A 100 -18.03 -5.96 13.73
CA VAL A 100 -18.93 -5.02 13.03
C VAL A 100 -19.15 -5.36 11.56
N GLY A 101 -18.83 -6.57 11.13
CA GLY A 101 -19.03 -7.07 9.76
C GLY A 101 -18.10 -6.46 8.72
N GLY A 102 -16.91 -6.00 9.12
CA GLY A 102 -15.88 -5.51 8.22
C GLY A 102 -14.95 -6.61 7.69
N LEU A 103 -14.03 -6.24 6.81
CA LEU A 103 -13.07 -7.13 6.15
C LEU A 103 -11.63 -6.70 6.43
N VAL A 104 -10.73 -7.66 6.60
CA VAL A 104 -9.30 -7.44 6.82
C VAL A 104 -8.48 -8.17 5.77
N TYR A 105 -7.68 -7.42 5.00
CA TYR A 105 -6.69 -7.98 4.11
C TYR A 105 -5.29 -7.76 4.66
N HIS A 106 -4.37 -8.69 4.38
CA HIS A 106 -3.01 -8.65 4.93
C HIS A 106 -1.94 -8.61 3.84
N ASP A 107 -1.01 -7.65 3.93
CA ASP A 107 0.15 -7.54 3.03
C ASP A 107 1.12 -8.68 3.26
N VAL A 108 1.43 -9.44 2.21
CA VAL A 108 2.34 -10.59 2.25
C VAL A 108 3.33 -10.55 1.08
N THR A 109 4.55 -11.04 1.31
CA THR A 109 5.61 -11.12 0.30
C THR A 109 6.05 -12.56 0.01
N GLU A 110 5.56 -13.54 0.79
CA GLU A 110 5.91 -14.97 0.69
C GLU A 110 4.94 -15.81 1.52
N ARG A 111 4.92 -17.12 1.25
CA ARG A 111 4.02 -18.11 1.82
C ARG A 111 3.93 -18.07 3.36
N LYS A 112 5.04 -18.01 4.04
CA LYS A 112 5.05 -18.04 5.52
C LYS A 112 4.28 -16.88 6.16
N TRP A 113 4.17 -15.73 5.48
CA TRP A 113 3.37 -14.59 5.95
C TRP A 113 1.90 -14.77 5.60
N ALA A 114 1.62 -15.39 4.45
CA ALA A 114 0.27 -15.74 4.05
C ALA A 114 -0.37 -16.73 5.03
N ASP A 115 0.34 -17.80 5.39
CA ASP A 115 -0.13 -18.78 6.39
C ASP A 115 -0.43 -18.11 7.73
N LYS A 116 0.45 -17.21 8.21
CA LYS A 116 0.21 -16.46 9.46
C LYS A 116 -0.97 -15.50 9.39
N GLY A 117 -1.21 -14.89 8.22
CA GLY A 117 -2.39 -14.07 7.97
C GLY A 117 -3.65 -14.92 8.03
N ALA A 118 -3.70 -16.03 7.30
CA ALA A 118 -4.80 -16.99 7.27
C ALA A 118 -5.11 -17.54 8.67
N ASP A 119 -4.08 -17.98 9.42
CA ASP A 119 -4.21 -18.43 10.83
C ASP A 119 -4.76 -17.35 11.75
N SER A 120 -4.62 -16.08 11.39
CA SER A 120 -5.17 -14.95 12.14
C SER A 120 -6.59 -14.58 11.72
N GLY A 121 -7.17 -15.26 10.72
CA GLY A 121 -8.54 -15.09 10.26
C GLY A 121 -8.76 -13.93 9.30
N VAL A 122 -7.75 -13.50 8.52
CA VAL A 122 -7.94 -12.46 7.51
C VAL A 122 -8.82 -12.94 6.36
N ASP A 123 -9.53 -12.02 5.72
CA ASP A 123 -10.48 -12.30 4.64
C ASP A 123 -9.82 -12.37 3.25
N GLY A 124 -8.58 -11.91 3.13
CA GLY A 124 -7.82 -11.94 1.90
C GLY A 124 -6.37 -11.51 2.09
N LEU A 125 -5.57 -11.71 1.06
CA LEU A 125 -4.15 -11.41 1.06
C LEU A 125 -3.81 -10.40 -0.04
N ILE A 126 -2.91 -9.47 0.28
CA ILE A 126 -2.34 -8.55 -0.68
C ILE A 126 -0.92 -9.03 -0.99
N ALA A 127 -0.76 -9.61 -2.16
CA ALA A 127 0.49 -10.21 -2.63
C ALA A 127 1.42 -9.10 -3.16
N VAL A 128 2.36 -8.67 -2.32
CA VAL A 128 3.32 -7.61 -2.63
C VAL A 128 4.50 -8.18 -3.39
N ASN A 129 4.53 -8.00 -4.70
CA ASN A 129 5.53 -8.56 -5.60
C ASN A 129 6.79 -7.66 -5.73
N ARG A 130 7.81 -8.13 -6.49
CA ARG A 130 9.11 -7.44 -6.66
C ARG A 130 9.02 -6.11 -7.43
N ARG A 131 7.89 -5.78 -8.06
CA ARG A 131 7.68 -4.53 -8.80
C ARG A 131 7.01 -3.44 -7.94
N ALA A 132 6.69 -3.76 -6.67
CA ALA A 132 6.08 -2.81 -5.76
C ALA A 132 7.03 -1.67 -5.36
N GLY A 133 6.46 -0.50 -5.04
CA GLY A 133 7.18 0.58 -4.36
C GLY A 133 7.34 0.28 -2.87
N GLY A 134 8.26 0.97 -2.22
CA GLY A 134 8.53 0.74 -0.80
C GLY A 134 9.23 -0.60 -0.55
N HIS A 135 8.80 -1.34 0.46
CA HIS A 135 9.37 -2.65 0.82
C HIS A 135 8.74 -3.75 -0.05
N ALA A 136 9.32 -4.00 -1.21
CA ALA A 136 8.86 -4.99 -2.16
C ALA A 136 9.27 -6.42 -1.76
N GLY A 137 8.51 -7.42 -2.26
CA GLY A 137 8.90 -8.82 -2.23
C GLY A 137 9.99 -9.18 -3.25
N GLY A 138 10.43 -10.43 -3.25
CA GLY A 138 11.44 -10.93 -4.20
C GLY A 138 10.89 -11.62 -5.45
N ARG A 139 9.58 -11.95 -5.46
CA ARG A 139 8.92 -12.75 -6.52
C ARG A 139 8.19 -11.87 -7.52
N SER A 140 8.04 -12.34 -8.76
CA SER A 140 7.10 -11.75 -9.73
C SER A 140 5.65 -11.94 -9.31
N ALA A 141 4.72 -11.25 -9.96
CA ALA A 141 3.29 -11.41 -9.68
C ALA A 141 2.83 -12.85 -9.91
N ARG A 142 3.26 -13.49 -11.02
CA ARG A 142 2.93 -14.89 -11.33
C ARG A 142 3.49 -15.85 -10.29
N GLU A 143 4.79 -15.80 -10.00
CA GLU A 143 5.43 -16.67 -9.01
C GLU A 143 4.79 -16.54 -7.62
N LEU A 144 4.42 -15.32 -7.22
CA LEU A 144 3.79 -15.09 -5.92
C LEU A 144 2.34 -15.58 -5.91
N PHE A 145 1.61 -15.43 -7.01
CA PHE A 145 0.28 -16.00 -7.15
C PHE A 145 0.31 -17.53 -7.03
N ASP A 146 1.18 -18.19 -7.82
CA ASP A 146 1.30 -19.65 -7.83
C ASP A 146 1.71 -20.20 -6.45
N GLU A 147 2.54 -19.46 -5.69
CA GLU A 147 2.91 -19.82 -4.31
C GLU A 147 1.77 -19.69 -3.32
N LEU A 148 0.81 -18.77 -3.55
CA LEU A 148 -0.22 -18.41 -2.58
C LEU A 148 -1.62 -18.95 -2.93
N ALA A 149 -1.85 -19.42 -4.15
CA ALA A 149 -3.17 -19.78 -4.65
C ALA A 149 -3.89 -20.86 -3.82
N ASP A 150 -3.13 -21.81 -3.24
CA ASP A 150 -3.66 -22.90 -2.43
C ASP A 150 -3.96 -22.51 -0.96
N VAL A 151 -3.68 -21.27 -0.54
CA VAL A 151 -4.12 -20.73 0.75
C VAL A 151 -5.65 -20.64 0.83
N GLY A 152 -6.31 -20.54 -0.34
CA GLY A 152 -7.78 -20.53 -0.42
C GLY A 152 -8.44 -19.19 -0.08
N LEU A 153 -7.66 -18.11 0.01
CA LEU A 153 -8.14 -16.75 0.24
C LEU A 153 -8.06 -15.92 -1.05
N PRO A 154 -8.93 -14.91 -1.23
CA PRO A 154 -8.80 -13.94 -2.30
C PRO A 154 -7.42 -13.27 -2.30
N LEU A 155 -6.75 -13.22 -3.48
CA LEU A 155 -5.46 -12.60 -3.65
C LEU A 155 -5.59 -11.28 -4.41
N ILE A 156 -4.98 -10.22 -3.89
CA ILE A 156 -4.87 -8.89 -4.50
C ILE A 156 -3.44 -8.67 -4.95
N CYS A 157 -3.23 -8.30 -6.23
CA CYS A 157 -1.89 -8.01 -6.74
C CYS A 157 -1.43 -6.61 -6.30
N ALA A 158 -0.26 -6.50 -5.68
CA ALA A 158 0.37 -5.23 -5.36
C ALA A 158 1.78 -5.15 -5.98
N GLY A 159 1.95 -4.16 -6.86
CA GLY A 159 3.24 -3.85 -7.52
C GLY A 159 3.22 -4.06 -9.03
N GLY A 160 3.73 -3.04 -9.74
CA GLY A 160 3.86 -3.06 -11.20
C GLY A 160 2.63 -2.63 -11.97
N ILE A 161 1.54 -2.28 -11.32
CA ILE A 161 0.29 -1.86 -11.98
C ILE A 161 0.34 -0.34 -12.22
N GLY A 162 0.60 0.06 -13.47
CA GLY A 162 0.67 1.47 -13.89
C GLY A 162 -0.42 1.87 -14.88
N ASP A 163 -0.91 0.92 -15.65
CA ASP A 163 -1.90 1.08 -16.71
C ASP A 163 -2.94 -0.06 -16.71
N GLU A 164 -3.93 0.05 -17.60
CA GLU A 164 -5.01 -0.92 -17.76
C GLU A 164 -4.52 -2.29 -18.23
N ARG A 165 -3.45 -2.33 -19.02
CA ARG A 165 -2.85 -3.57 -19.51
C ARG A 165 -2.28 -4.39 -18.35
N ALA A 166 -1.46 -3.76 -17.50
CA ALA A 166 -0.90 -4.44 -16.31
C ALA A 166 -1.99 -4.89 -15.33
N PHE A 167 -3.11 -4.15 -15.27
CA PHE A 167 -4.28 -4.54 -14.48
C PHE A 167 -4.95 -5.80 -15.06
N VAL A 168 -5.20 -5.83 -16.37
CA VAL A 168 -5.77 -6.99 -17.07
C VAL A 168 -4.86 -8.22 -16.89
N GLU A 169 -3.56 -8.06 -17.11
CA GLU A 169 -2.57 -9.13 -16.89
C GLU A 169 -2.64 -9.71 -15.45
N ALA A 170 -2.85 -8.86 -14.42
CA ALA A 170 -3.01 -9.33 -13.05
C ALA A 170 -4.29 -10.16 -12.87
N LEU A 171 -5.42 -9.74 -13.46
CA LEU A 171 -6.67 -10.52 -13.42
C LEU A 171 -6.55 -11.84 -14.18
N GLU A 172 -5.88 -11.87 -15.33
CA GLU A 172 -5.60 -13.08 -16.11
C GLU A 172 -4.69 -14.07 -15.38
N ILE A 173 -3.80 -13.58 -14.51
CA ILE A 173 -3.02 -14.43 -13.58
C ILE A 173 -3.96 -15.15 -12.60
N GLY A 174 -5.09 -14.58 -12.24
CA GLY A 174 -6.04 -15.12 -11.27
C GLY A 174 -6.26 -14.23 -10.04
N TYR A 175 -5.62 -13.08 -9.97
CA TYR A 175 -5.85 -12.14 -8.88
C TYR A 175 -7.28 -11.59 -8.89
N ALA A 176 -7.88 -11.46 -7.70
CA ALA A 176 -9.24 -10.93 -7.54
C ALA A 176 -9.31 -9.40 -7.71
N GLY A 177 -8.18 -8.73 -7.74
CA GLY A 177 -8.06 -7.28 -7.87
C GLY A 177 -6.63 -6.81 -7.69
N VAL A 178 -6.44 -5.48 -7.60
CA VAL A 178 -5.12 -4.86 -7.48
C VAL A 178 -5.07 -3.80 -6.39
N GLN A 179 -3.88 -3.62 -5.78
CA GLN A 179 -3.56 -2.48 -4.93
C GLN A 179 -2.49 -1.62 -5.60
N MET A 180 -2.78 -0.35 -5.75
CA MET A 180 -1.90 0.60 -6.44
C MET A 180 -1.47 1.75 -5.50
N GLY A 181 -0.19 2.12 -5.58
CA GLY A 181 0.36 3.28 -4.88
C GLY A 181 0.88 4.32 -5.86
N THR A 182 1.98 4.02 -6.55
CA THR A 182 2.71 4.95 -7.41
C THR A 182 1.83 5.60 -8.48
N ARG A 183 0.90 4.84 -9.11
CA ARG A 183 -0.03 5.39 -10.09
C ARG A 183 -0.85 6.55 -9.52
N PHE A 184 -1.29 6.43 -8.27
CA PHE A 184 -2.09 7.45 -7.61
C PHE A 184 -1.27 8.61 -7.00
N ILE A 185 0.07 8.51 -6.95
CA ILE A 185 0.90 9.69 -6.65
C ILE A 185 0.87 10.67 -7.82
N ALA A 186 0.85 10.17 -9.06
CA ALA A 186 0.75 10.97 -10.28
C ALA A 186 -0.73 11.28 -10.62
N THR A 187 -1.46 11.87 -9.67
CA THR A 187 -2.86 12.32 -9.84
C THR A 187 -3.01 13.79 -9.43
N GLU A 188 -4.07 14.42 -9.90
CA GLU A 188 -4.38 15.81 -9.59
C GLU A 188 -4.64 16.00 -8.09
N GLU A 189 -5.39 15.08 -7.47
CA GLU A 189 -5.80 15.14 -6.07
C GLU A 189 -4.67 14.84 -5.09
N CYS A 190 -3.60 14.14 -5.54
CA CYS A 190 -2.45 13.86 -4.67
C CYS A 190 -1.66 15.13 -4.39
N ARG A 191 -1.41 15.41 -3.10
CA ARG A 191 -0.62 16.56 -2.64
C ARG A 191 0.90 16.33 -2.68
N ALA A 192 1.39 15.32 -3.41
CA ALA A 192 2.81 15.18 -3.68
C ALA A 192 3.31 16.37 -4.51
N SER A 193 4.55 16.80 -4.28
CA SER A 193 5.17 17.91 -5.00
C SER A 193 5.22 17.67 -6.52
N GLN A 194 5.17 18.73 -7.30
CA GLN A 194 5.26 18.63 -8.77
C GLN A 194 6.55 17.95 -9.24
N PRO A 195 7.74 18.24 -8.68
CA PRO A 195 8.96 17.51 -9.00
C PRO A 195 8.85 15.99 -8.78
N TYR A 196 8.16 15.54 -7.71
CA TYR A 196 7.95 14.12 -7.47
C TYR A 196 7.03 13.49 -8.52
N LYS A 197 5.91 14.14 -8.85
CA LYS A 197 5.00 13.68 -9.90
C LYS A 197 5.71 13.61 -11.25
N GLN A 198 6.49 14.64 -11.60
CA GLN A 198 7.26 14.67 -12.84
C GLN A 198 8.30 13.55 -12.88
N ALA A 199 9.02 13.32 -11.79
CA ALA A 199 9.99 12.22 -11.72
C ALA A 199 9.34 10.83 -11.91
N ILE A 200 8.07 10.65 -11.52
CA ILE A 200 7.32 9.42 -11.80
C ILE A 200 7.04 9.29 -13.31
N LEU A 201 6.71 10.40 -13.99
CA LEU A 201 6.43 10.39 -15.43
C LEU A 201 7.70 10.17 -16.27
N ASP A 202 8.83 10.68 -15.80
CA ASP A 202 10.11 10.59 -16.50
C ASP A 202 10.83 9.26 -16.28
N ALA A 203 10.49 8.52 -15.21
CA ALA A 203 11.17 7.29 -14.82
C ALA A 203 10.72 6.07 -15.64
N GLY A 204 11.67 5.26 -16.07
CA GLY A 204 11.45 3.91 -16.55
C GLY A 204 11.61 2.85 -15.45
N GLU A 205 11.36 1.58 -15.77
CA GLU A 205 11.52 0.46 -14.82
C GLU A 205 12.95 0.35 -14.27
N ASP A 206 13.96 0.63 -15.08
CA ASP A 206 15.37 0.54 -14.73
C ASP A 206 15.83 1.68 -13.82
N ASP A 207 15.03 2.75 -13.73
CA ASP A 207 15.27 3.86 -12.81
C ASP A 207 14.76 3.55 -11.39
N ILE A 208 14.04 2.44 -11.19
CA ILE A 208 13.62 2.01 -9.86
C ILE A 208 14.70 1.13 -9.23
N VAL A 209 15.37 1.67 -8.23
CA VAL A 209 16.45 1.02 -7.51
C VAL A 209 16.10 0.80 -6.04
N HIS A 210 16.74 -0.19 -5.41
CA HIS A 210 16.56 -0.47 -3.99
C HIS A 210 17.70 0.14 -3.17
N THR A 211 17.35 0.88 -2.12
CA THR A 211 18.34 1.45 -1.20
C THR A 211 18.04 1.10 0.26
N GLU A 212 19.10 0.76 1.00
CA GLU A 212 19.04 0.53 2.45
C GLU A 212 19.29 1.82 3.27
N ARG A 213 19.68 2.91 2.61
CA ARG A 213 20.12 4.16 3.26
C ARG A 213 19.00 4.91 3.97
N ILE A 214 17.75 4.68 3.60
CA ILE A 214 16.58 5.42 4.11
C ILE A 214 16.00 4.74 5.35
N THR A 215 15.74 3.44 5.27
CA THR A 215 15.04 2.68 6.32
C THR A 215 15.90 1.61 7.00
N GLY A 216 17.10 1.37 6.49
CA GLY A 216 17.96 0.26 6.93
C GLY A 216 17.52 -1.12 6.39
N VAL A 217 16.50 -1.16 5.54
CA VAL A 217 16.02 -2.32 4.79
C VAL A 217 15.85 -1.86 3.34
N PRO A 218 16.01 -2.73 2.33
CA PRO A 218 15.81 -2.34 0.95
C PRO A 218 14.44 -1.70 0.72
N VAL A 219 14.41 -0.51 0.15
CA VAL A 219 13.20 0.22 -0.23
C VAL A 219 13.34 0.71 -1.68
N ALA A 220 12.31 0.50 -2.48
CA ALA A 220 12.27 0.91 -3.88
C ALA A 220 12.07 2.42 -3.99
N VAL A 221 12.97 3.08 -4.73
CA VAL A 221 12.98 4.55 -4.96
C VAL A 221 13.35 4.84 -6.41
N ILE A 222 13.01 6.03 -6.89
CA ILE A 222 13.49 6.55 -8.17
C ILE A 222 14.97 6.87 -8.06
N ARG A 223 15.77 6.46 -9.04
CA ARG A 223 17.19 6.79 -9.16
C ARG A 223 17.35 8.27 -9.52
N THR A 224 17.60 9.09 -8.51
CA THR A 224 17.89 10.51 -8.67
C THR A 224 19.38 10.78 -8.47
N PRO A 225 19.93 11.91 -8.92
CA PRO A 225 21.31 12.29 -8.62
C PRO A 225 21.62 12.34 -7.10
N TYR A 226 20.61 12.58 -6.27
CA TYR A 226 20.75 12.53 -4.82
C TYR A 226 20.94 11.08 -4.32
N ILE A 227 20.12 10.13 -4.81
CA ILE A 227 20.22 8.69 -4.47
C ILE A 227 21.57 8.14 -4.93
N GLU A 228 22.04 8.49 -6.12
CA GLU A 228 23.35 8.08 -6.64
C GLU A 228 24.49 8.57 -5.75
N ARG A 229 24.50 9.85 -5.38
CA ARG A 229 25.52 10.42 -4.45
C ARG A 229 25.47 9.79 -3.06
N MET A 230 24.27 9.47 -2.57
CA MET A 230 24.08 8.82 -1.27
C MET A 230 24.54 7.36 -1.27
N GLY A 231 24.46 6.71 -2.41
CA GLY A 231 24.70 5.27 -2.58
C GLY A 231 23.52 4.40 -2.15
N LEU A 232 23.48 3.15 -2.63
CA LEU A 232 22.35 2.24 -2.42
C LEU A 232 22.49 1.43 -1.13
N GLU A 233 23.72 1.08 -0.73
CA GLU A 233 23.96 0.21 0.42
C GLU A 233 24.13 0.99 1.73
N ALA A 234 23.66 0.41 2.82
CA ALA A 234 23.91 0.93 4.16
C ALA A 234 25.42 0.94 4.45
N GLY A 235 25.90 2.00 5.10
CA GLY A 235 27.33 2.11 5.47
C GLY A 235 27.78 0.98 6.40
N PRO A 236 29.12 0.72 6.51
CA PRO A 236 29.64 -0.41 7.27
C PRO A 236 29.19 -0.41 8.74
N LEU A 237 29.16 0.74 9.39
CA LEU A 237 28.69 0.89 10.76
C LEU A 237 27.20 0.56 10.91
N ALA A 238 26.36 1.05 10.00
CA ALA A 238 24.94 0.77 10.00
C ALA A 238 24.66 -0.73 9.77
N ARG A 239 25.35 -1.35 8.81
CA ARG A 239 25.27 -2.81 8.57
C ARG A 239 25.68 -3.61 9.81
N TRP A 240 26.76 -3.21 10.48
CA TRP A 240 27.20 -3.86 11.72
C TRP A 240 26.17 -3.73 12.85
N MET A 241 25.56 -2.56 13.01
CA MET A 241 24.51 -2.34 14.00
C MET A 241 23.23 -3.13 13.69
N LEU A 242 22.83 -3.24 12.42
CA LEU A 242 21.67 -3.99 11.97
C LEU A 242 21.80 -5.51 12.14
N ARG A 243 23.04 -6.05 12.16
CA ARG A 243 23.30 -7.50 12.41
C ARG A 243 23.18 -7.90 13.89
N GLY A 244 23.24 -7.00 14.84
CA GLY A 244 23.22 -7.27 16.28
C GLY A 244 21.80 -7.32 16.85
N ARG A 245 21.39 -8.40 17.53
CA ARG A 245 20.02 -8.66 18.04
C ARG A 245 19.44 -7.50 18.87
N ARG A 246 20.19 -6.89 19.81
CA ARG A 246 19.77 -5.74 20.63
C ARG A 246 19.96 -4.40 19.91
N ARG A 247 21.08 -4.23 19.19
CA ARG A 247 21.42 -3.00 18.44
C ARG A 247 20.49 -2.76 17.25
N LYS A 248 20.01 -3.82 16.60
CA LYS A 248 19.03 -3.79 15.50
C LYS A 248 17.75 -3.03 15.88
N HIS A 249 17.26 -3.21 17.11
CA HIS A 249 16.05 -2.53 17.59
C HIS A 249 16.24 -1.01 17.67
N TRP A 250 17.32 -0.57 18.28
CA TRP A 250 17.67 0.86 18.37
C TRP A 250 17.85 1.52 17.01
N MET A 251 18.57 0.86 16.11
CA MET A 251 18.79 1.39 14.76
C MET A 251 17.48 1.47 13.97
N ARG A 252 16.60 0.47 14.09
CA ARG A 252 15.29 0.50 13.44
C ARG A 252 14.44 1.68 13.93
N THR A 253 14.44 1.96 15.22
CA THR A 253 13.72 3.12 15.78
C THR A 253 14.28 4.44 15.25
N ILE A 254 15.60 4.60 15.23
CA ILE A 254 16.27 5.80 14.68
C ILE A 254 15.93 5.95 13.18
N TYR A 255 16.04 4.88 12.39
CA TYR A 255 15.70 4.90 10.98
C TYR A 255 14.21 5.21 10.77
N ALA A 256 13.31 4.63 11.56
CA ALA A 256 11.87 4.88 11.45
C ALA A 256 11.54 6.37 11.69
N LEU A 257 12.04 6.97 12.76
CA LEU A 257 11.82 8.40 13.05
C LEU A 257 12.42 9.30 11.98
N ARG A 258 13.65 9.00 11.56
CA ARG A 258 14.35 9.78 10.52
C ARG A 258 13.65 9.64 9.17
N SER A 259 13.22 8.42 8.79
CA SER A 259 12.57 8.18 7.50
C SER A 259 11.19 8.84 7.42
N LEU A 260 10.40 8.83 8.49
CA LEU A 260 9.11 9.53 8.53
C LEU A 260 9.27 11.03 8.21
N TRP A 261 10.23 11.68 8.85
CA TRP A 261 10.47 13.11 8.62
C TRP A 261 11.05 13.38 7.23
N GLN A 262 12.03 12.58 6.80
CA GLN A 262 12.69 12.76 5.50
C GLN A 262 11.74 12.51 4.34
N LEU A 263 10.93 11.45 4.40
CA LEU A 263 9.94 11.13 3.36
C LEU A 263 8.86 12.20 3.28
N LYS A 264 8.35 12.68 4.44
CA LYS A 264 7.41 13.81 4.47
C LYS A 264 7.99 15.02 3.76
N LYS A 265 9.22 15.42 4.13
CA LYS A 265 9.87 16.58 3.54
C LYS A 265 10.10 16.40 2.04
N ALA A 266 10.67 15.29 1.61
CA ALA A 266 10.98 15.05 0.21
C ALA A 266 9.73 14.98 -0.70
N SER A 267 8.63 14.45 -0.18
CA SER A 267 7.41 14.26 -0.99
C SER A 267 6.55 15.52 -1.12
N LEU A 268 6.70 16.50 -0.21
CA LEU A 268 5.92 17.74 -0.17
C LEU A 268 6.76 18.98 -0.49
N ASP A 269 8.09 18.86 -0.54
CA ASP A 269 9.00 19.99 -0.75
C ASP A 269 9.14 20.30 -2.24
N GLU A 270 8.69 21.47 -2.64
CA GLU A 270 8.82 21.99 -4.01
C GLU A 270 10.25 22.38 -4.38
N SER A 271 11.18 22.48 -3.40
CA SER A 271 12.56 22.89 -3.66
C SER A 271 13.44 21.82 -4.31
N GLY A 272 12.98 20.55 -4.34
CA GLY A 272 13.71 19.44 -4.95
C GLY A 272 15.08 19.14 -4.33
N SER A 273 15.32 19.60 -3.10
CA SER A 273 16.66 19.55 -2.51
C SER A 273 17.05 18.17 -1.95
N LYS A 274 16.09 17.26 -1.73
CA LYS A 274 16.31 15.89 -1.20
C LYS A 274 15.29 14.91 -1.80
N ASP A 275 15.64 14.31 -2.88
CA ASP A 275 14.78 13.49 -3.74
C ASP A 275 14.74 12.02 -3.28
N TYR A 276 14.07 11.74 -2.16
CA TYR A 276 13.79 10.37 -1.67
C TYR A 276 12.44 9.87 -2.17
N TRP A 277 12.23 9.85 -3.45
CA TRP A 277 10.93 9.53 -4.01
C TRP A 277 10.74 8.02 -4.13
N GLN A 278 9.85 7.49 -3.30
CA GLN A 278 9.48 6.07 -3.34
C GLN A 278 8.56 5.79 -4.51
N ALA A 279 8.95 4.88 -5.38
CA ALA A 279 8.12 4.43 -6.48
C ALA A 279 8.35 2.96 -6.75
N GLY A 280 7.35 2.30 -7.33
CA GLY A 280 7.45 0.96 -7.87
C GLY A 280 7.64 0.98 -9.38
N LYS A 281 7.89 -0.19 -9.97
CA LYS A 281 8.08 -0.35 -11.43
C LYS A 281 6.82 -0.09 -12.26
N SER A 282 5.70 0.25 -11.62
CA SER A 282 4.50 0.78 -12.28
C SER A 282 4.72 2.12 -12.99
N VAL A 283 5.82 2.84 -12.70
CA VAL A 283 6.19 4.07 -13.40
C VAL A 283 6.18 3.91 -14.93
N ALA A 284 6.59 2.75 -15.46
CA ALA A 284 6.61 2.48 -16.90
C ALA A 284 5.24 2.58 -17.60
N GLY A 285 4.14 2.46 -16.86
CA GLY A 285 2.77 2.62 -17.38
C GLY A 285 2.13 3.97 -16.99
N ILE A 286 2.90 4.95 -16.49
CA ILE A 286 2.38 6.22 -16.00
C ILE A 286 2.94 7.36 -16.88
N HIS A 287 2.09 7.94 -17.73
CA HIS A 287 2.52 8.92 -18.73
C HIS A 287 1.88 10.30 -18.57
N ALA A 288 0.93 10.44 -17.65
CA ALA A 288 0.24 11.70 -17.38
C ALA A 288 -0.19 11.81 -15.91
N ILE A 289 -0.30 13.06 -15.43
CA ILE A 289 -1.01 13.40 -14.19
C ILE A 289 -2.48 13.52 -14.58
N GLU A 290 -3.34 12.71 -13.95
CA GLU A 290 -4.75 12.61 -14.31
C GLU A 290 -5.62 12.61 -13.05
N PRO A 291 -6.91 12.93 -13.15
CA PRO A 291 -7.85 12.76 -12.05
C PRO A 291 -7.91 11.30 -11.59
N ALA A 292 -7.82 11.05 -10.28
CA ALA A 292 -7.85 9.70 -9.71
C ALA A 292 -9.11 8.93 -10.08
N GLY A 293 -10.25 9.63 -10.14
CA GLY A 293 -11.52 9.04 -10.54
C GLY A 293 -11.55 8.52 -11.97
N GLU A 294 -10.85 9.17 -12.91
CA GLU A 294 -10.76 8.69 -14.30
C GLU A 294 -9.94 7.41 -14.41
N ILE A 295 -8.83 7.35 -13.67
CA ILE A 295 -8.01 6.15 -13.59
C ILE A 295 -8.87 4.97 -13.09
N VAL A 296 -9.58 5.13 -11.97
CA VAL A 296 -10.45 4.07 -11.42
C VAL A 296 -11.49 3.60 -12.45
N ARG A 297 -12.16 4.53 -13.13
CA ARG A 297 -13.17 4.20 -14.15
C ARG A 297 -12.60 3.43 -15.34
N ARG A 298 -11.42 3.84 -15.85
CA ARG A 298 -10.75 3.14 -16.96
C ARG A 298 -10.35 1.72 -16.56
N PHE A 299 -9.75 1.54 -15.39
CA PHE A 299 -9.39 0.21 -14.87
C PHE A 299 -10.64 -0.68 -14.68
N ALA A 300 -11.71 -0.13 -14.13
CA ALA A 300 -12.96 -0.86 -13.98
C ALA A 300 -13.59 -1.26 -15.35
N ALA A 301 -13.47 -0.39 -16.36
CA ALA A 301 -13.92 -0.70 -17.72
C ALA A 301 -13.08 -1.83 -18.34
N ALA A 302 -11.75 -1.77 -18.22
CA ALA A 302 -10.86 -2.82 -18.71
C ALA A 302 -11.12 -4.19 -18.04
N GLY A 303 -11.41 -4.20 -16.73
CA GLY A 303 -11.77 -5.44 -16.03
C GLY A 303 -13.09 -6.06 -16.47
N ARG A 304 -14.09 -5.26 -16.83
CA ARG A 304 -15.38 -5.77 -17.35
C ARG A 304 -15.22 -6.46 -18.70
N SER A 305 -14.35 -5.98 -19.56
CA SER A 305 -14.12 -6.60 -20.87
C SER A 305 -13.58 -8.03 -20.79
N ILE A 306 -12.92 -8.40 -19.69
CA ILE A 306 -12.47 -9.79 -19.45
C ILE A 306 -13.65 -10.68 -19.05
N SER A 307 -14.56 -10.19 -18.19
CA SER A 307 -15.70 -11.00 -17.71
C SER A 307 -16.74 -11.26 -18.81
N GLU A 308 -16.77 -10.46 -19.87
CA GLU A 308 -17.62 -10.60 -21.04
C GLU A 308 -16.97 -11.40 -22.19
N SER A 309 -15.67 -11.71 -22.08
CA SER A 309 -14.97 -12.55 -23.05
C SER A 309 -15.37 -14.02 -22.88
N PRO A 310 -15.57 -14.80 -23.96
CA PRO A 310 -16.06 -16.18 -23.90
C PRO A 310 -15.01 -17.21 -23.45
N PHE A 311 -13.99 -16.80 -22.70
CA PHE A 311 -13.06 -17.73 -22.06
C PHE A 311 -13.67 -18.29 -20.77
N PRO A 312 -13.53 -19.62 -20.50
CA PRO A 312 -14.17 -20.24 -19.36
C PRO A 312 -13.74 -19.54 -18.06
N ALA A 313 -14.76 -19.08 -17.32
CA ALA A 313 -14.57 -18.55 -15.98
C ALA A 313 -13.82 -19.61 -15.14
N VAL A 314 -12.72 -19.23 -14.55
CA VAL A 314 -12.12 -20.00 -13.45
C VAL A 314 -13.23 -20.17 -12.40
N GLU A 315 -13.59 -21.42 -12.09
CA GLU A 315 -14.66 -21.72 -11.12
C GLU A 315 -14.38 -20.94 -9.83
N ARG A 316 -15.31 -20.05 -9.49
CA ARG A 316 -15.26 -19.37 -8.19
C ARG A 316 -15.34 -20.43 -7.09
N PRO A 317 -14.54 -20.37 -6.03
CA PRO A 317 -14.73 -21.24 -4.87
C PRO A 317 -16.19 -21.12 -4.39
N ARG A 318 -16.83 -22.26 -4.16
CA ARG A 318 -18.24 -22.36 -3.78
C ARG A 318 -18.53 -21.50 -2.55
N ASP A 319 -19.68 -20.81 -2.60
CA ASP A 319 -20.26 -20.06 -1.50
C ASP A 319 -20.07 -20.75 -0.14
N LEU A 320 -19.30 -20.14 0.71
CA LEU A 320 -19.33 -20.43 2.14
C LEU A 320 -20.64 -19.84 2.69
N ARG A 321 -21.73 -20.59 2.61
CA ARG A 321 -22.94 -20.27 3.37
C ARG A 321 -22.60 -20.40 4.86
N PRO A 322 -22.99 -19.45 5.71
CA PRO A 322 -22.89 -19.64 7.14
C PRO A 322 -23.76 -20.82 7.52
N GLY A 323 -23.17 -21.82 8.16
CA GLY A 323 -23.87 -22.98 8.70
C GLY A 323 -24.94 -22.52 9.68
N ALA A 324 -26.18 -22.90 9.39
CA ALA A 324 -27.25 -22.87 10.35
C ALA A 324 -27.00 -24.01 11.37
N GLY A 325 -26.87 -23.63 12.62
CA GLY A 325 -26.72 -24.52 13.77
C GLY A 325 -26.69 -23.71 15.05
#